data_d95f6709125f34efdc4489e6656bcdfc
#
_entry.id   d95f6709125f34efdc4489e6656bcdfc
#
_cell.length_a   1.000
_cell.length_b   1.000
_cell.length_c   1.000
_cell.angle_alpha   90.00
_cell.angle_beta   90.00
_cell.angle_gamma   90.00
#
_symmetry.space_group_name_H-M   'P 1'
#
loop_
_entity.id
_entity.type
_entity.pdbx_description
1 polymer ?
#
loop_
_entity_poly.entity_id
_entity_poly.type
_entity_poly.pdbx_seq_one_letter_code
_entity_poly.pdbx_strand_id
1 'polypeptide(L)'
;GMTIISESGQPGSGMKVNIRGMGTINGSDPLYIIDGIRGDIASLNPADIESIDVLKDAASAAIYGSQSANGVVLITTKSGKEGRAVVSFDGYVGWQNKPRSIKMLNAKEYMTILDEQAVNSGKLPYDWSAFKSIYHEDGSIVDTDWVGQMFKKNAKTGSYNIGVTGGSKSGNYAMTLGYMNQEGIVGGKDVSNYERYNFRVNSDWAVKPWLKVGEQVSFI
;
A
#
# COMPACT_ATOMS: atom_id res chain seq x y z
N GLY A 1 8.33 20.54 -3.74
CA GLY A 1 7.13 19.76 -3.42
C GLY A 1 7.49 18.36 -2.93
N MET A 2 6.53 17.69 -2.39
CA MET A 2 6.59 16.27 -2.07
C MET A 2 5.59 15.56 -3.00
N THR A 3 5.99 14.42 -3.56
CA THR A 3 5.14 13.59 -4.41
C THR A 3 5.05 12.20 -3.81
N ILE A 4 3.83 11.67 -3.71
CA ILE A 4 3.56 10.33 -3.21
C ILE A 4 2.99 9.53 -4.37
N ILE A 5 3.62 8.40 -4.69
CA ILE A 5 3.26 7.55 -5.83
C ILE A 5 3.05 6.13 -5.32
N SER A 6 1.95 5.50 -5.72
CA SER A 6 1.79 4.05 -5.59
C SER A 6 2.47 3.38 -6.78
N GLU A 7 3.50 2.58 -6.54
CA GLU A 7 4.26 1.91 -7.60
C GLU A 7 3.58 0.64 -8.13
N SER A 8 2.66 0.10 -7.36
CA SER A 8 2.01 -1.18 -7.67
C SER A 8 0.56 -1.21 -7.22
N GLY A 9 -0.27 -1.95 -7.96
CA GLY A 9 -1.63 -2.33 -7.54
C GLY A 9 -1.68 -3.61 -6.70
N GLN A 10 -0.53 -4.15 -6.32
CA GLN A 10 -0.46 -5.35 -5.49
C GLN A 10 -0.92 -5.03 -4.07
N PRO A 11 -1.74 -5.90 -3.44
CA PRO A 11 -2.12 -5.75 -2.05
C PRO A 11 -0.90 -5.60 -1.13
N GLY A 12 -0.96 -4.64 -0.21
CA GLY A 12 0.13 -4.37 0.72
C GLY A 12 1.35 -3.66 0.14
N SER A 13 1.34 -3.30 -1.16
CA SER A 13 2.44 -2.51 -1.74
C SER A 13 2.55 -1.15 -1.08
N GLY A 14 3.78 -0.74 -0.77
CA GLY A 14 4.10 0.55 -0.18
C GLY A 14 3.86 1.73 -1.14
N MET A 15 3.94 2.93 -0.59
CA MET A 15 3.96 4.17 -1.37
C MET A 15 5.38 4.70 -1.43
N LYS A 16 5.80 5.17 -2.60
CA LYS A 16 7.07 5.87 -2.75
C LYS A 16 6.87 7.37 -2.53
N VAL A 17 7.70 7.91 -1.65
CA VAL A 17 7.69 9.34 -1.31
C VAL A 17 8.94 9.99 -1.90
N ASN A 18 8.75 10.97 -2.79
CA ASN A 18 9.84 11.76 -3.35
C ASN A 18 9.76 13.20 -2.83
N ILE A 19 10.87 13.72 -2.32
CA ILE A 19 11.02 15.11 -1.89
C ILE A 19 11.91 15.83 -2.90
N ARG A 20 11.42 16.96 -3.47
CA ARG A 20 12.13 17.78 -4.46
C ARG A 20 12.48 17.12 -5.80
N GLY A 21 11.78 16.03 -6.18
CA GLY A 21 12.02 15.33 -7.45
C GLY A 21 13.16 14.30 -7.38
N MET A 22 13.46 13.69 -8.52
CA MET A 22 14.53 12.70 -8.63
C MET A 22 15.89 13.40 -8.73
N GLY A 23 16.57 13.55 -7.61
CA GLY A 23 17.88 14.22 -7.54
C GLY A 23 19.09 13.32 -7.82
N THR A 24 18.92 12.00 -7.78
CA THR A 24 20.03 11.04 -7.93
C THR A 24 19.60 9.78 -8.68
N ILE A 25 20.55 9.14 -9.39
CA ILE A 25 20.37 7.89 -10.11
C ILE A 25 20.29 6.69 -9.12
N ASN A 26 20.81 6.84 -7.90
CA ASN A 26 20.98 5.76 -6.92
C ASN A 26 19.88 5.69 -5.85
N GLY A 27 18.69 6.18 -6.13
CA GLY A 27 17.56 6.17 -5.20
C GLY A 27 17.16 7.57 -4.77
N SER A 28 15.86 7.82 -4.71
CA SER A 28 15.28 9.12 -4.34
C SER A 28 14.52 9.07 -3.02
N ASP A 29 14.61 7.94 -2.30
CA ASP A 29 13.88 7.78 -1.05
C ASP A 29 14.45 8.67 0.05
N PRO A 30 13.62 9.39 0.78
CA PRO A 30 14.04 10.17 1.93
C PRO A 30 14.45 9.26 3.09
N LEU A 31 15.24 9.80 4.01
CA LEU A 31 15.54 9.13 5.25
C LEU A 31 14.34 9.26 6.21
N TYR A 32 13.82 8.14 6.68
CA TYR A 32 12.74 8.12 7.66
C TYR A 32 13.32 7.98 9.07
N ILE A 33 12.91 8.90 9.96
CA ILE A 33 13.23 8.89 11.38
C ILE A 33 11.91 8.77 12.15
N ILE A 34 11.72 7.65 12.81
CA ILE A 34 10.51 7.35 13.59
C ILE A 34 10.89 7.44 15.07
N ASP A 35 10.30 8.38 15.80
CA ASP A 35 10.58 8.66 17.21
C ASP A 35 12.07 8.79 17.52
N GLY A 36 12.81 9.45 16.62
CA GLY A 36 14.25 9.69 16.76
C GLY A 36 15.16 8.56 16.26
N ILE A 37 14.62 7.43 15.84
CA ILE A 37 15.37 6.27 15.33
C ILE A 37 15.10 6.09 13.85
N ARG A 38 16.13 5.71 13.07
CA ARG A 38 15.95 5.35 11.66
C ARG A 38 15.04 4.12 11.55
N GLY A 39 14.01 4.22 10.71
CA GLY A 39 13.04 3.16 10.50
C GLY A 39 12.53 3.12 9.06
N ASP A 40 11.65 2.14 8.81
CA ASP A 40 10.96 2.00 7.53
C ASP A 40 9.49 2.42 7.71
N ILE A 41 9.02 3.34 6.86
CA ILE A 41 7.63 3.80 6.88
C ILE A 41 6.64 2.68 6.56
N ALA A 42 7.05 1.67 5.80
CA ALA A 42 6.20 0.52 5.49
C ALA A 42 5.86 -0.31 6.74
N SER A 43 6.73 -0.26 7.75
CA SER A 43 6.54 -0.92 9.03
C SER A 43 5.62 -0.17 9.99
N LEU A 44 5.19 1.05 9.65
CA LEU A 44 4.40 1.88 10.54
C LEU A 44 2.90 1.82 10.17
N ASN A 45 2.07 1.67 11.20
CA ASN A 45 0.63 1.83 11.00
C ASN A 45 0.30 3.33 10.95
N PRO A 46 -0.34 3.83 9.87
CA PRO A 46 -0.76 5.23 9.80
C PRO A 46 -1.60 5.70 11.00
N ALA A 47 -2.37 4.81 11.61
CA ALA A 47 -3.17 5.12 12.80
C ALA A 47 -2.32 5.45 14.05
N ASP A 48 -1.05 5.04 14.07
CA ASP A 48 -0.11 5.31 15.18
C ASP A 48 0.59 6.67 15.05
N ILE A 49 0.44 7.35 13.93
CA ILE A 49 1.15 8.62 13.67
C ILE A 49 0.45 9.76 14.39
N GLU A 50 1.21 10.56 15.14
CA GLU A 50 0.77 11.84 15.71
C GLU A 50 1.12 13.01 14.79
N SER A 51 2.37 13.06 14.26
CA SER A 51 2.81 14.11 13.33
C SER A 51 3.84 13.60 12.33
N ILE A 52 3.92 14.29 11.19
CA ILE A 52 4.92 14.09 10.16
C ILE A 52 5.53 15.45 9.82
N ASP A 53 6.84 15.58 10.02
CA ASP A 53 7.60 16.76 9.68
C ASP A 53 8.62 16.43 8.58
N VAL A 54 8.73 17.27 7.55
CA VAL A 54 9.62 17.04 6.42
C VAL A 54 10.71 18.09 6.39
N LEU A 55 11.96 17.66 6.66
CA LEU A 55 13.14 18.48 6.57
C LEU A 55 13.63 18.49 5.11
N LYS A 56 13.42 19.62 4.44
CA LYS A 56 13.77 19.80 3.04
C LYS A 56 15.10 20.51 2.86
N ASP A 57 15.56 21.24 3.89
CA ASP A 57 16.75 22.06 3.81
C ASP A 57 17.97 21.31 4.28
N ALA A 58 19.07 21.45 3.53
CA ALA A 58 20.31 20.75 3.82
C ALA A 58 20.85 21.07 5.24
N ALA A 59 20.65 22.30 5.72
CA ALA A 59 21.06 22.71 7.06
C ALA A 59 20.30 21.94 8.15
N SER A 60 18.97 21.79 8.00
CA SER A 60 18.13 21.05 8.95
C SER A 60 18.37 19.54 8.90
N ALA A 61 18.70 19.01 7.72
CA ALA A 61 18.98 17.61 7.49
C ALA A 61 20.41 17.19 7.85
N ALA A 62 21.34 18.14 7.98
CA ALA A 62 22.78 17.86 8.19
C ALA A 62 23.08 17.02 9.43
N ILE A 63 22.25 17.13 10.49
CA ILE A 63 22.41 16.35 11.72
C ILE A 63 22.22 14.83 11.51
N TYR A 64 21.59 14.45 10.40
CA TYR A 64 21.35 13.04 10.03
C TYR A 64 22.40 12.49 9.05
N GLY A 65 23.44 13.27 8.72
CA GLY A 65 24.58 12.85 7.90
C GLY A 65 24.28 12.79 6.41
N SER A 66 25.17 12.13 5.66
CA SER A 66 25.12 12.06 4.19
C SER A 66 23.86 11.36 3.62
N GLN A 67 23.22 10.53 4.39
CA GLN A 67 21.99 9.82 3.97
C GLN A 67 20.76 10.73 3.90
N SER A 68 20.85 11.94 4.45
CA SER A 68 19.80 12.95 4.40
C SER A 68 19.76 13.78 3.11
N ALA A 69 20.62 13.48 2.14
CA ALA A 69 20.72 14.22 0.88
C ALA A 69 19.39 14.31 0.10
N ASN A 70 18.55 13.28 0.20
CA ASN A 70 17.23 13.23 -0.42
C ASN A 70 16.11 13.82 0.46
N GLY A 71 16.46 14.43 1.59
CA GLY A 71 15.53 14.93 2.61
C GLY A 71 15.33 13.94 3.76
N VAL A 72 14.74 14.43 4.84
CA VAL A 72 14.42 13.63 6.03
C VAL A 72 12.95 13.79 6.36
N VAL A 73 12.28 12.68 6.63
CA VAL A 73 10.91 12.64 7.11
C VAL A 73 10.94 12.21 8.58
N LEU A 74 10.60 13.14 9.46
CA LEU A 74 10.47 12.88 10.89
C LEU A 74 9.04 12.45 11.17
N ILE A 75 8.88 11.30 11.77
CA ILE A 75 7.58 10.76 12.14
C ILE A 75 7.56 10.63 13.66
N THR A 76 6.60 11.30 14.27
CA THR A 76 6.32 11.15 15.69
C THR A 76 5.09 10.28 15.87
N THR A 77 5.21 9.22 16.66
CA THR A 77 4.09 8.35 16.96
C THR A 77 3.34 8.80 18.20
N LYS A 78 2.09 8.37 18.31
CA LYS A 78 1.23 8.68 19.44
C LYS A 78 1.88 8.24 20.75
N SER A 79 1.93 9.14 21.70
CA SER A 79 2.41 8.93 23.06
C SER A 79 1.28 9.16 24.08
N GLY A 80 1.44 8.62 25.27
CA GLY A 80 0.53 8.89 26.37
C GLY A 80 0.66 10.34 26.86
N LYS A 81 -0.45 10.90 27.34
CA LYS A 81 -0.48 12.22 27.99
C LYS A 81 -1.02 12.06 29.41
N GLU A 82 -0.58 12.95 30.33
CA GLU A 82 -1.14 12.97 31.69
C GLU A 82 -2.66 13.13 31.61
N GLY A 83 -3.38 12.25 32.30
CA GLY A 83 -4.83 12.25 32.31
C GLY A 83 -5.43 10.85 32.39
N ARG A 84 -6.75 10.79 32.25
CA ARG A 84 -7.48 9.50 32.24
C ARG A 84 -7.10 8.67 31.02
N ALA A 85 -7.20 7.37 31.17
CA ALA A 85 -7.06 6.47 30.04
C ALA A 85 -8.16 6.76 28.99
N VAL A 86 -7.74 6.93 27.75
CA VAL A 86 -8.61 7.15 26.59
C VAL A 86 -8.47 5.94 25.68
N VAL A 87 -9.59 5.34 25.35
CA VAL A 87 -9.67 4.26 24.36
C VAL A 87 -10.14 4.88 23.06
N SER A 88 -9.42 4.62 21.97
CA SER A 88 -9.79 5.02 20.62
C SER A 88 -10.01 3.78 19.77
N PHE A 89 -10.95 3.87 18.84
CA PHE A 89 -11.19 2.88 17.81
C PHE A 89 -11.36 3.57 16.47
N ASP A 90 -10.57 3.14 15.48
CA ASP A 90 -10.65 3.61 14.11
C ASP A 90 -10.82 2.40 13.20
N GLY A 91 -11.78 2.46 12.26
CA GLY A 91 -11.98 1.38 11.33
C GLY A 91 -12.61 1.84 10.03
N TYR A 92 -12.23 1.19 8.95
CA TYR A 92 -12.91 1.34 7.67
C TYR A 92 -13.03 -0.01 6.95
N VAL A 93 -14.05 -0.09 6.10
CA VAL A 93 -14.25 -1.19 5.15
C VAL A 93 -14.50 -0.56 3.78
N GLY A 94 -13.89 -1.12 2.75
CA GLY A 94 -14.05 -0.64 1.40
C GLY A 94 -14.04 -1.79 0.39
N TRP A 95 -14.36 -1.46 -0.85
CA TRP A 95 -14.34 -2.38 -1.97
C TRP A 95 -13.53 -1.78 -3.12
N GLN A 96 -12.65 -2.58 -3.66
CA GLN A 96 -11.82 -2.22 -4.80
C GLN A 96 -12.33 -2.92 -6.06
N ASN A 97 -12.31 -2.21 -7.16
CA ASN A 97 -12.65 -2.73 -8.46
C ASN A 97 -11.57 -2.35 -9.47
N LYS A 98 -11.46 -3.11 -10.53
CA LYS A 98 -10.55 -2.75 -11.62
C LYS A 98 -10.91 -1.36 -12.15
N PRO A 99 -9.92 -0.55 -12.52
CA PRO A 99 -10.16 0.71 -13.23
C PRO A 99 -10.81 0.42 -14.59
N ARG A 100 -11.35 1.47 -15.21
CA ARG A 100 -11.92 1.35 -16.56
C ARG A 100 -10.86 0.82 -17.52
N SER A 101 -11.14 -0.32 -18.16
CA SER A 101 -10.25 -0.95 -19.12
C SER A 101 -10.74 -0.73 -20.54
N ILE A 102 -9.84 -0.87 -21.51
CA ILE A 102 -10.20 -0.93 -22.93
C ILE A 102 -11.04 -2.19 -23.14
N LYS A 103 -12.13 -2.06 -23.91
CA LYS A 103 -12.95 -3.20 -24.29
C LYS A 103 -12.10 -4.10 -25.20
N MET A 104 -11.98 -5.37 -24.84
CA MET A 104 -11.34 -6.37 -25.69
C MET A 104 -12.34 -6.88 -26.73
N LEU A 105 -11.81 -7.30 -27.86
CA LEU A 105 -12.60 -7.97 -28.90
C LEU A 105 -13.02 -9.35 -28.38
N ASN A 106 -14.24 -9.76 -28.73
CA ASN A 106 -14.63 -11.15 -28.62
C ASN A 106 -14.04 -11.99 -29.76
N ALA A 107 -14.14 -13.31 -29.69
CA ALA A 107 -13.55 -14.20 -30.67
C ALA A 107 -14.04 -13.91 -32.09
N LYS A 108 -15.35 -13.67 -32.25
CA LYS A 108 -15.94 -13.38 -33.55
C LYS A 108 -15.48 -12.03 -34.11
N GLU A 109 -15.44 -10.97 -33.29
CA GLU A 109 -14.92 -9.66 -33.66
C GLU A 109 -13.46 -9.76 -34.11
N TYR A 110 -12.64 -10.54 -33.36
CA TYR A 110 -11.24 -10.77 -33.71
C TYR A 110 -11.06 -11.49 -35.05
N MET A 111 -11.81 -12.56 -35.30
CA MET A 111 -11.80 -13.29 -36.55
C MET A 111 -12.17 -12.37 -37.73
N THR A 112 -13.21 -11.55 -37.57
CA THR A 112 -13.64 -10.60 -38.60
C THR A 112 -12.52 -9.60 -38.96
N ILE A 113 -11.84 -9.04 -37.96
CA ILE A 113 -10.74 -8.09 -38.22
C ILE A 113 -9.57 -8.75 -38.92
N LEU A 114 -9.26 -10.01 -38.61
CA LEU A 114 -8.18 -10.74 -39.28
C LEU A 114 -8.56 -11.05 -40.73
N ASP A 115 -9.83 -11.40 -41.03
CA ASP A 115 -10.31 -11.61 -42.38
C ASP A 115 -10.25 -10.32 -43.22
N GLU A 116 -10.69 -9.19 -42.64
CA GLU A 116 -10.56 -7.88 -43.27
C GLU A 116 -9.09 -7.51 -43.54
N GLN A 117 -8.19 -7.79 -42.62
CA GLN A 117 -6.76 -7.57 -42.79
C GLN A 117 -6.20 -8.42 -43.96
N ALA A 118 -6.59 -9.69 -44.04
CA ALA A 118 -6.18 -10.57 -45.14
C ALA A 118 -6.63 -10.02 -46.48
N VAL A 119 -7.91 -9.68 -46.61
CA VAL A 119 -8.50 -9.13 -47.83
C VAL A 119 -7.82 -7.81 -48.24
N ASN A 120 -7.62 -6.90 -47.32
CA ASN A 120 -6.93 -5.62 -47.55
C ASN A 120 -5.47 -5.81 -47.98
N SER A 121 -4.88 -6.95 -47.64
CA SER A 121 -3.52 -7.34 -48.05
C SER A 121 -3.49 -8.15 -49.36
N GLY A 122 -4.62 -8.27 -50.06
CA GLY A 122 -4.75 -9.03 -51.32
C GLY A 122 -4.75 -10.55 -51.12
N LYS A 123 -5.04 -11.03 -49.91
CA LYS A 123 -5.13 -12.46 -49.56
C LYS A 123 -6.60 -12.88 -49.44
N LEU A 124 -6.83 -14.18 -49.44
CA LEU A 124 -8.14 -14.74 -49.10
C LEU A 124 -8.37 -14.67 -47.58
N PRO A 125 -9.63 -14.54 -47.12
CA PRO A 125 -9.98 -14.72 -45.73
C PRO A 125 -9.46 -16.05 -45.19
N TYR A 126 -9.31 -16.14 -43.88
CA TYR A 126 -8.85 -17.35 -43.21
C TYR A 126 -9.92 -18.45 -43.25
N ASP A 127 -9.50 -19.69 -43.52
CA ASP A 127 -10.38 -20.85 -43.30
C ASP A 127 -10.37 -21.21 -41.78
N TRP A 128 -11.28 -20.60 -41.04
CA TRP A 128 -11.39 -20.83 -39.60
C TRP A 128 -11.78 -22.27 -39.25
N SER A 129 -12.43 -23.02 -40.15
CA SER A 129 -12.78 -24.42 -39.92
C SER A 129 -11.59 -25.35 -39.80
N ALA A 130 -10.44 -24.95 -40.31
CA ALA A 130 -9.17 -25.66 -40.18
C ALA A 130 -8.60 -25.60 -38.75
N PHE A 131 -9.01 -24.62 -37.96
CA PHE A 131 -8.50 -24.39 -36.58
C PHE A 131 -9.42 -25.04 -35.54
N LYS A 132 -9.43 -26.38 -35.48
CA LYS A 132 -10.32 -27.12 -34.56
C LYS A 132 -10.24 -26.73 -33.10
N SER A 133 -9.10 -26.23 -32.67
CA SER A 133 -8.85 -25.82 -31.27
C SER A 133 -9.62 -24.57 -30.77
N ILE A 134 -10.20 -23.81 -31.72
CA ILE A 134 -11.01 -22.64 -31.40
C ILE A 134 -12.51 -22.95 -31.27
N TYR A 135 -12.89 -24.21 -31.41
CA TYR A 135 -14.27 -24.66 -31.27
C TYR A 135 -14.42 -25.63 -30.12
N HIS A 136 -15.53 -25.54 -29.42
CA HIS A 136 -15.98 -26.55 -28.46
C HIS A 136 -16.47 -27.81 -29.24
N GLU A 137 -16.70 -28.90 -28.51
CA GLU A 137 -17.22 -30.15 -29.07
C GLU A 137 -18.60 -29.98 -29.70
N ASP A 138 -19.39 -29.00 -29.26
CA ASP A 138 -20.72 -28.66 -29.78
C ASP A 138 -20.64 -27.74 -31.03
N GLY A 139 -19.44 -27.39 -31.49
CA GLY A 139 -19.21 -26.52 -32.63
C GLY A 139 -19.30 -25.03 -32.35
N SER A 140 -19.56 -24.63 -31.09
CA SER A 140 -19.53 -23.21 -30.71
C SER A 140 -18.07 -22.69 -30.62
N ILE A 141 -17.88 -21.38 -30.87
CA ILE A 141 -16.56 -20.76 -30.82
C ILE A 141 -16.17 -20.56 -29.34
N VAL A 142 -14.93 -20.91 -28.99
CA VAL A 142 -14.35 -20.62 -27.69
C VAL A 142 -14.19 -19.11 -27.55
N ASP A 143 -14.98 -18.50 -26.66
CA ASP A 143 -14.98 -17.05 -26.44
C ASP A 143 -14.92 -16.75 -24.94
N THR A 144 -13.72 -16.85 -24.38
CA THR A 144 -13.50 -16.67 -22.96
C THR A 144 -13.20 -15.21 -22.64
N ASP A 145 -14.02 -14.58 -21.80
CA ASP A 145 -13.72 -13.27 -21.21
C ASP A 145 -12.62 -13.41 -20.15
N TRP A 146 -11.37 -13.47 -20.60
CA TRP A 146 -10.19 -13.55 -19.74
C TRP A 146 -10.09 -12.38 -18.77
N VAL A 147 -10.48 -11.18 -19.19
CA VAL A 147 -10.48 -9.99 -18.35
C VAL A 147 -11.50 -10.14 -17.22
N GLY A 148 -12.70 -10.62 -17.56
CA GLY A 148 -13.74 -10.87 -16.56
C GLY A 148 -13.38 -11.98 -15.58
N GLN A 149 -12.65 -13.00 -16.03
CA GLN A 149 -12.18 -14.10 -15.16
C GLN A 149 -11.00 -13.69 -14.28
N MET A 150 -10.08 -12.89 -14.81
CA MET A 150 -8.88 -12.46 -14.09
C MET A 150 -9.20 -11.46 -12.98
N PHE A 151 -10.13 -10.54 -13.22
CA PHE A 151 -10.43 -9.46 -12.29
C PHE A 151 -11.64 -9.77 -11.40
N LYS A 152 -11.42 -9.78 -10.09
CA LYS A 152 -12.48 -9.87 -9.11
C LYS A 152 -13.23 -8.53 -9.00
N LYS A 153 -14.54 -8.60 -8.94
CA LYS A 153 -15.38 -7.46 -8.58
C LYS A 153 -15.50 -7.37 -7.05
N ASN A 154 -15.51 -6.13 -6.54
CA ASN A 154 -15.70 -5.86 -5.12
C ASN A 154 -14.69 -6.58 -4.21
N ALA A 155 -13.39 -6.56 -4.59
CA ALA A 155 -12.33 -7.05 -3.72
C ALA A 155 -12.35 -6.25 -2.41
N LYS A 156 -12.43 -6.91 -1.27
CA LYS A 156 -12.60 -6.28 0.03
C LYS A 156 -11.29 -5.71 0.55
N THR A 157 -11.36 -4.55 1.18
CA THR A 157 -10.28 -3.98 1.97
C THR A 157 -10.83 -3.49 3.29
N GLY A 158 -10.08 -3.65 4.36
CA GLY A 158 -10.47 -3.17 5.67
C GLY A 158 -9.28 -2.94 6.57
N SER A 159 -9.42 -1.99 7.49
CA SER A 159 -8.45 -1.74 8.54
C SER A 159 -9.20 -1.42 9.83
N TYR A 160 -8.72 -1.98 10.92
CA TYR A 160 -9.29 -1.82 12.25
C TYR A 160 -8.15 -1.56 13.23
N ASN A 161 -8.25 -0.48 13.99
CA ASN A 161 -7.23 -0.09 14.95
C ASN A 161 -7.90 0.23 16.28
N ILE A 162 -7.36 -0.31 17.34
CA ILE A 162 -7.74 0.03 18.70
C ILE A 162 -6.53 0.58 19.43
N GLY A 163 -6.71 1.70 20.12
CA GLY A 163 -5.65 2.35 20.89
C GLY A 163 -6.08 2.65 22.31
N VAL A 164 -5.14 2.60 23.22
CA VAL A 164 -5.30 3.05 24.62
C VAL A 164 -4.15 3.97 24.94
N THR A 165 -4.47 5.19 25.35
CA THR A 165 -3.47 6.17 25.80
C THR A 165 -3.83 6.69 27.18
N GLY A 166 -2.84 6.95 28.01
CA GLY A 166 -3.07 7.49 29.35
C GLY A 166 -1.78 7.86 30.02
N GLY A 167 -1.89 8.41 31.23
CA GLY A 167 -0.71 8.75 31.99
C GLY A 167 -1.00 9.44 33.30
N SER A 168 0.05 9.61 34.07
CA SER A 168 0.10 10.31 35.33
C SER A 168 1.32 11.23 35.34
N LYS A 169 1.53 11.96 36.46
CA LYS A 169 2.76 12.76 36.67
C LYS A 169 4.04 11.93 36.66
N SER A 170 3.95 10.63 36.95
CA SER A 170 5.09 9.72 37.01
C SER A 170 5.33 8.89 35.77
N GLY A 171 4.40 8.89 34.81
CA GLY A 171 4.60 8.18 33.55
C GLY A 171 3.38 8.19 32.67
N ASN A 172 3.62 7.92 31.41
CA ASN A 172 2.59 7.85 30.37
C ASN A 172 2.78 6.60 29.53
N TYR A 173 1.72 6.21 28.84
CA TYR A 173 1.72 5.06 27.96
C TYR A 173 0.76 5.25 26.79
N ALA A 174 1.13 4.67 25.67
CA ALA A 174 0.27 4.48 24.51
C ALA A 174 0.44 3.05 24.00
N MET A 175 -0.66 2.36 23.79
CA MET A 175 -0.70 1.01 23.22
C MET A 175 -1.65 1.01 22.04
N THR A 176 -1.26 0.37 20.96
CA THR A 176 -2.11 0.22 19.78
C THR A 176 -2.06 -1.21 19.26
N LEU A 177 -3.20 -1.67 18.76
CA LEU A 177 -3.36 -2.94 18.06
C LEU A 177 -4.09 -2.65 16.75
N GLY A 178 -3.51 -3.08 15.64
CA GLY A 178 -4.08 -2.89 14.32
C GLY A 178 -4.18 -4.18 13.54
N TYR A 179 -5.23 -4.30 12.75
CA TYR A 179 -5.42 -5.33 11.75
C TYR A 179 -5.80 -4.70 10.42
N MET A 180 -5.16 -5.12 9.36
CA MET A 180 -5.46 -4.70 7.99
C MET A 180 -5.59 -5.94 7.10
N ASN A 181 -6.61 -5.94 6.26
CA ASN A 181 -6.79 -6.93 5.20
C ASN A 181 -7.06 -6.21 3.88
N GLN A 182 -6.42 -6.68 2.82
CA GLN A 182 -6.62 -6.17 1.47
C GLN A 182 -6.62 -7.33 0.48
N GLU A 183 -7.78 -7.61 -0.12
CA GLU A 183 -7.91 -8.56 -1.21
C GLU A 183 -7.42 -7.94 -2.52
N GLY A 184 -6.70 -8.73 -3.32
CA GLY A 184 -6.29 -8.32 -4.66
C GLY A 184 -7.46 -8.28 -5.63
N ILE A 185 -7.44 -7.30 -6.52
CA ILE A 185 -8.40 -7.23 -7.64
C ILE A 185 -8.09 -8.25 -8.74
N VAL A 186 -6.88 -8.83 -8.77
CA VAL A 186 -6.47 -9.89 -9.68
C VAL A 186 -6.49 -11.22 -8.93
N GLY A 187 -7.27 -12.18 -9.40
CA GLY A 187 -7.41 -13.52 -8.83
C GLY A 187 -8.15 -13.60 -7.49
N GLY A 188 -8.43 -12.46 -6.82
CA GLY A 188 -9.15 -12.40 -5.56
C GLY A 188 -8.38 -12.96 -4.36
N LYS A 189 -9.10 -13.27 -3.28
CA LYS A 189 -8.54 -13.65 -1.98
C LYS A 189 -7.61 -14.86 -2.02
N ASP A 190 -7.93 -15.85 -2.85
CA ASP A 190 -7.19 -17.12 -2.89
C ASP A 190 -5.87 -17.02 -3.65
N VAL A 191 -5.71 -16.01 -4.50
CA VAL A 191 -4.52 -15.79 -5.33
C VAL A 191 -3.71 -14.58 -4.84
N SER A 192 -4.39 -13.54 -4.40
CA SER A 192 -3.77 -12.28 -4.00
C SER A 192 -4.49 -11.72 -2.78
N ASN A 193 -3.85 -11.81 -1.63
CA ASN A 193 -4.35 -11.30 -0.36
C ASN A 193 -3.19 -10.78 0.47
N TYR A 194 -3.42 -9.72 1.21
CA TYR A 194 -2.49 -9.15 2.17
C TYR A 194 -3.16 -8.98 3.51
N GLU A 195 -2.55 -9.51 4.54
CA GLU A 195 -2.97 -9.32 5.93
C GLU A 195 -1.79 -8.78 6.74
N ARG A 196 -2.09 -7.82 7.60
CA ARG A 196 -1.10 -7.23 8.49
C ARG A 196 -1.67 -7.04 9.88
N TYR A 197 -0.92 -7.50 10.85
CA TYR A 197 -1.17 -7.28 12.27
C TYR A 197 -0.09 -6.35 12.81
N ASN A 198 -0.49 -5.31 13.52
CA ASN A 198 0.41 -4.37 14.14
C ASN A 198 0.16 -4.35 15.64
N PHE A 199 1.22 -4.34 16.41
CA PHE A 199 1.17 -4.08 17.84
C PHE A 199 2.26 -3.08 18.17
N ARG A 200 1.92 -2.04 18.93
CA ARG A 200 2.86 -1.02 19.37
C ARG A 200 2.60 -0.64 20.81
N VAL A 201 3.69 -0.44 21.57
CA VAL A 201 3.68 0.10 22.91
C VAL A 201 4.75 1.18 23.00
N ASN A 202 4.35 2.35 23.47
CA ASN A 202 5.25 3.43 23.86
C ASN A 202 4.97 3.74 25.31
N SER A 203 5.99 3.79 26.15
CA SER A 203 5.84 4.24 27.53
C SER A 203 7.05 5.00 28.03
N ASP A 204 6.81 6.00 28.89
CA ASP A 204 7.83 6.81 29.55
C ASP A 204 7.51 6.91 31.03
N TRP A 205 8.49 6.61 31.88
CA TRP A 205 8.36 6.59 33.32
C TRP A 205 9.44 7.41 34.00
N ALA A 206 9.03 8.36 34.81
CA ALA A 206 9.92 9.06 35.73
C ALA A 206 10.06 8.24 37.03
N VAL A 207 11.00 7.29 37.04
CA VAL A 207 11.24 6.39 38.17
C VAL A 207 11.76 7.17 39.37
N LYS A 208 12.59 8.19 39.10
CA LYS A 208 13.12 9.16 40.12
C LYS A 208 13.27 10.53 39.44
N PRO A 209 13.40 11.64 40.20
CA PRO A 209 13.60 12.97 39.63
C PRO A 209 14.78 13.06 38.65
N TRP A 210 15.77 12.20 38.83
CA TRP A 210 16.97 12.15 37.97
C TRP A 210 16.97 10.96 37.00
N LEU A 211 15.97 10.04 37.06
CA LEU A 211 15.92 8.83 36.20
C LEU A 211 14.60 8.73 35.49
N LYS A 212 14.66 8.85 34.17
CA LYS A 212 13.54 8.54 33.27
C LYS A 212 13.88 7.28 32.47
N VAL A 213 12.90 6.41 32.33
CA VAL A 213 12.99 5.18 31.51
C VAL A 213 11.87 5.22 30.49
N GLY A 214 12.23 5.09 29.23
CA GLY A 214 11.27 4.99 28.13
C GLY A 214 11.47 3.69 27.38
N GLU A 215 10.39 3.16 26.85
CA GLU A 215 10.41 1.99 25.98
C GLU A 215 9.51 2.22 24.77
N GLN A 216 9.96 1.69 23.64
CA GLN A 216 9.22 1.68 22.38
C GLN A 216 9.36 0.30 21.77
N VAL A 217 8.23 -0.41 21.66
CA VAL A 217 8.18 -1.77 21.11
C VAL A 217 7.14 -1.78 20.01
N SER A 218 7.50 -2.35 18.88
CA SER A 218 6.57 -2.59 17.76
C SER A 218 6.79 -3.95 17.13
N PHE A 219 5.70 -4.62 16.79
CA PHE A 219 5.66 -5.87 16.02
C PHE A 219 4.72 -5.70 14.82
N ILE A 220 5.12 -6.35 13.74
CA ILE A 220 4.35 -6.39 12.50
C ILE A 220 4.35 -7.82 11.99
#